data_63d83bd53fa43b7bc13303d85c49cda6
#
_entry.id   63d83bd53fa43b7bc13303d85c49cda6
#
_cell.length_a   1.000
_cell.length_b   1.000
_cell.length_c   1.000
_cell.angle_alpha   90.00
_cell.angle_beta   90.00
_cell.angle_gamma   90.00
#
_symmetry.space_group_name_H-M   'P 1'
#
loop_
_entity.id
_entity.type
_entity.pdbx_description
1 polymer ?
#
loop_
_entity_poly.entity_id
_entity_poly.type
_entity_poly.pdbx_seq_one_letter_code
_entity_poly.pdbx_strand_id
1 'polypeptide(L)'
;GFYSEEYAALALMQCEGSVEEAVFLLRAYRSTLQRNYYSNPVDTGQMRLIRRISAAFKDIPGGQILGPTYDYSHRLLDFSLMDGENGGDAERYEETESAEDIVCGRVSDLLREEGILKTAEEDNTPPFDVTCNLLTFPAPRSARLETFARSDAGFLGGVAYSSMRGYGAVHPTVSELRSGYVEVCIPYAFDEEEEICIGDILVTEVEALVPSSEQTEEEFDEITLSSGYGLIFGRNENKAIAMS
;
A
#
# COMPACT_ATOMS: atom_id res chain seq x y z
N GLY A 1 4.99 8.08 -3.86
CA GLY A 1 4.64 8.99 -2.86
C GLY A 1 5.71 9.16 -1.82
N PHE A 2 5.60 10.24 -1.15
CA PHE A 2 6.45 10.58 -0.04
C PHE A 2 5.55 10.71 1.19
N TYR A 3 5.88 10.01 2.26
CA TYR A 3 5.12 10.04 3.50
C TYR A 3 5.93 10.80 4.55
N SER A 4 5.37 11.90 5.05
CA SER A 4 5.94 12.67 6.15
C SER A 4 4.82 13.38 6.90
N GLU A 5 4.64 13.05 8.16
CA GLU A 5 3.65 13.68 9.03
C GLU A 5 3.99 15.15 9.28
N GLU A 6 5.26 15.48 9.40
CA GLU A 6 5.73 16.86 9.62
C GLU A 6 5.38 17.76 8.43
N TYR A 7 5.64 17.32 7.21
CA TYR A 7 5.29 18.09 6.02
C TYR A 7 3.78 18.17 5.80
N ALA A 8 3.05 17.11 6.14
CA ALA A 8 1.60 17.12 6.08
C ALA A 8 1.03 18.14 7.09
N ALA A 9 1.52 18.14 8.32
CA ALA A 9 1.12 19.11 9.35
C ALA A 9 1.45 20.55 8.93
N LEU A 10 2.67 20.78 8.41
CA LEU A 10 3.09 22.09 7.91
C LEU A 10 2.18 22.59 6.78
N ALA A 11 1.87 21.72 5.82
CA ALA A 11 1.00 22.07 4.70
C ALA A 11 -0.42 22.39 5.16
N LEU A 12 -0.97 21.60 6.09
CA LEU A 12 -2.29 21.87 6.68
C LEU A 12 -2.33 23.20 7.45
N MET A 13 -1.28 23.51 8.21
CA MET A 13 -1.17 24.80 8.92
C MET A 13 -1.13 25.95 7.91
N GLN A 14 -0.35 25.83 6.84
CA GLN A 14 -0.22 26.86 5.82
C GLN A 14 -1.51 27.07 5.01
N CYS A 15 -2.30 26.04 4.83
CA CYS A 15 -3.59 26.05 4.13
C CYS A 15 -4.79 26.19 5.07
N GLU A 16 -4.59 26.67 6.30
CA GLU A 16 -5.64 26.95 7.29
C GLU A 16 -6.57 25.74 7.53
N GLY A 17 -6.04 24.51 7.41
CA GLY A 17 -6.78 23.28 7.63
C GLY A 17 -7.48 22.71 6.38
N SER A 18 -7.39 23.36 5.21
CA SER A 18 -7.93 22.83 3.97
C SER A 18 -7.07 21.65 3.48
N VAL A 19 -7.65 20.45 3.52
CA VAL A 19 -6.96 19.21 3.10
C VAL A 19 -6.66 19.24 1.60
N GLU A 20 -7.59 19.70 0.79
CA GLU A 20 -7.46 19.76 -0.67
C GLU A 20 -6.31 20.68 -1.07
N GLU A 21 -6.24 21.86 -0.45
CA GLU A 21 -5.16 22.81 -0.70
C GLU A 21 -3.81 22.29 -0.18
N ALA A 22 -3.79 21.66 0.98
CA ALA A 22 -2.58 21.06 1.54
C ALA A 22 -2.04 19.95 0.63
N VAL A 23 -2.89 19.11 0.08
CA VAL A 23 -2.51 18.08 -0.91
C VAL A 23 -1.96 18.73 -2.18
N PHE A 24 -2.61 19.80 -2.67
CA PHE A 24 -2.11 20.55 -3.84
C PHE A 24 -0.73 21.16 -3.55
N LEU A 25 -0.57 21.80 -2.39
CA LEU A 25 0.69 22.42 -1.96
C LEU A 25 1.83 21.39 -1.89
N LEU A 26 1.58 20.23 -1.28
CA LEU A 26 2.58 19.15 -1.20
C LEU A 26 2.95 18.60 -2.57
N ARG A 27 1.98 18.47 -3.47
CA ARG A 27 2.23 18.02 -4.86
C ARG A 27 3.06 19.05 -5.62
N ALA A 28 2.75 20.34 -5.47
CA ALA A 28 3.51 21.42 -6.08
C ALA A 28 4.95 21.45 -5.55
N TYR A 29 5.12 21.37 -4.23
CA TYR A 29 6.43 21.32 -3.59
C TYR A 29 7.27 20.14 -4.12
N ARG A 30 6.68 18.95 -4.22
CA ARG A 30 7.38 17.79 -4.77
C ARG A 30 7.83 17.96 -6.21
N SER A 31 7.08 18.69 -7.03
CA SER A 31 7.46 18.96 -8.42
C SER A 31 8.69 19.87 -8.53
N THR A 32 9.03 20.61 -7.46
CA THR A 32 10.22 21.46 -7.40
C THR A 32 11.48 20.73 -6.94
N LEU A 33 11.32 19.51 -6.37
CA LEU A 33 12.45 18.71 -5.91
C LEU A 33 13.17 18.07 -7.09
N GLN A 34 14.48 18.20 -7.11
CA GLN A 34 15.32 17.54 -8.12
C GLN A 34 15.33 16.03 -7.89
N ARG A 35 15.16 15.26 -8.97
CA ARG A 35 15.33 13.79 -8.96
C ARG A 35 16.75 13.47 -9.36
N ASN A 36 17.57 13.18 -8.36
CA ASN A 36 18.98 12.86 -8.61
C ASN A 36 19.19 11.37 -8.86
N TYR A 37 18.38 10.53 -8.23
CA TYR A 37 18.51 9.07 -8.27
C TYR A 37 17.17 8.39 -8.35
N TYR A 38 17.17 7.16 -8.85
CA TYR A 38 16.08 6.19 -8.74
C TYR A 38 16.51 5.10 -7.79
N SER A 39 15.61 4.64 -6.94
CA SER A 39 15.86 3.50 -6.07
C SER A 39 15.96 2.21 -6.87
N ASN A 40 16.71 1.26 -6.33
CA ASN A 40 16.62 -0.11 -6.76
C ASN A 40 15.22 -0.68 -6.50
N PRO A 41 14.81 -1.75 -7.20
CA PRO A 41 13.60 -2.48 -6.86
C PRO A 41 13.63 -2.93 -5.40
N VAL A 42 12.50 -2.74 -4.70
CA VAL A 42 12.36 -3.13 -3.30
C VAL A 42 11.53 -4.40 -3.21
N ASP A 43 12.05 -5.42 -2.52
CA ASP A 43 11.27 -6.62 -2.20
C ASP A 43 10.45 -6.39 -0.94
N THR A 44 9.14 -6.21 -1.10
CA THR A 44 8.22 -6.08 0.03
C THR A 44 8.06 -7.38 0.83
N GLY A 45 8.59 -8.51 0.34
CA GLY A 45 8.72 -9.74 1.11
C GLY A 45 9.60 -9.56 2.35
N GLN A 46 10.58 -8.66 2.28
CA GLN A 46 11.49 -8.31 3.36
C GLN A 46 10.96 -7.18 4.27
N MET A 47 9.69 -6.81 4.13
CA MET A 47 9.08 -5.77 4.94
C MET A 47 9.18 -6.07 6.44
N ARG A 48 9.67 -5.12 7.18
CA ARG A 48 9.66 -5.12 8.65
C ARG A 48 8.27 -4.74 9.14
N LEU A 49 7.51 -5.75 9.56
CA LEU A 49 6.08 -5.66 9.77
C LEU A 49 5.73 -4.89 11.05
N ILE A 50 4.84 -3.91 10.93
CA ILE A 50 4.16 -3.26 12.04
C ILE A 50 2.77 -3.88 12.23
N ARG A 51 2.07 -4.16 11.12
CA ARG A 51 0.73 -4.71 11.11
C ARG A 51 0.60 -5.74 9.99
N ARG A 52 -0.06 -6.86 10.31
CA ARG A 52 -0.33 -7.93 9.36
C ARG A 52 -1.67 -8.57 9.70
N ILE A 53 -2.60 -8.52 8.78
CA ILE A 53 -3.93 -9.15 8.94
C ILE A 53 -4.34 -9.90 7.68
N SER A 54 -5.17 -10.92 7.86
CA SER A 54 -5.84 -11.62 6.79
C SER A 54 -7.34 -11.69 7.09
N ALA A 55 -8.18 -11.43 6.09
CA ALA A 55 -9.61 -11.67 6.18
C ALA A 55 -10.00 -13.03 5.59
N ALA A 56 -9.17 -13.58 4.70
CA ALA A 56 -9.40 -14.88 4.08
C ALA A 56 -9.03 -16.04 5.02
N PHE A 57 -7.97 -15.87 5.82
CA PHE A 57 -7.41 -16.93 6.64
C PHE A 57 -7.29 -16.49 8.10
N LYS A 58 -7.85 -17.31 9.01
CA LYS A 58 -7.76 -17.06 10.44
C LYS A 58 -6.36 -17.30 10.97
N ASP A 59 -5.78 -18.41 10.59
CA ASP A 59 -4.46 -18.85 11.01
C ASP A 59 -3.51 -18.80 9.81
N ILE A 60 -2.49 -17.95 9.87
CA ILE A 60 -1.49 -17.77 8.83
C ILE A 60 -0.09 -18.00 9.40
N PRO A 61 0.86 -18.55 8.62
CA PRO A 61 2.23 -18.73 9.07
C PRO A 61 2.83 -17.40 9.54
N GLY A 62 3.46 -17.39 10.73
CA GLY A 62 3.96 -16.17 11.37
C GLY A 62 2.89 -15.38 12.15
N GLY A 63 1.62 -15.79 12.09
CA GLY A 63 0.51 -15.19 12.84
C GLY A 63 0.03 -13.84 12.28
N GLN A 64 -1.05 -13.36 12.87
CA GLN A 64 -1.56 -12.02 12.61
C GLN A 64 -0.96 -11.02 13.61
N ILE A 65 -0.58 -9.84 13.13
CA ILE A 65 -0.01 -8.75 13.92
C ILE A 65 -1.00 -7.60 13.86
N LEU A 66 -1.68 -7.33 14.96
CA LEU A 66 -2.74 -6.33 14.96
C LEU A 66 -2.22 -4.90 14.87
N GLY A 67 -1.13 -4.55 15.50
CA GLY A 67 -0.47 -3.24 15.38
C GLY A 67 -1.42 -2.04 15.47
N PRO A 68 -0.91 -0.83 15.46
CA PRO A 68 -1.73 0.38 15.44
C PRO A 68 -2.38 0.57 14.06
N THR A 69 -3.66 1.00 14.06
CA THR A 69 -4.37 1.39 12.85
C THR A 69 -5.21 2.63 13.10
N TYR A 70 -5.21 3.54 12.13
CA TYR A 70 -6.04 4.75 12.16
C TYR A 70 -7.44 4.53 11.59
N ASP A 71 -7.74 3.37 11.01
CA ASP A 71 -8.99 3.12 10.30
C ASP A 71 -10.23 3.15 11.19
N TYR A 72 -10.05 2.97 12.50
CA TYR A 72 -11.14 3.06 13.48
C TYR A 72 -11.14 4.37 14.26
N SER A 73 -9.99 4.95 14.54
CA SER A 73 -9.87 6.14 15.39
C SER A 73 -10.58 7.35 14.81
N HIS A 74 -10.55 7.54 13.49
CA HIS A 74 -11.23 8.66 12.81
C HIS A 74 -12.77 8.57 12.84
N ARG A 75 -13.33 7.46 13.28
CA ARG A 75 -14.79 7.26 13.45
C ARG A 75 -15.26 7.51 14.89
N LEU A 76 -14.33 7.73 15.80
CA LEU A 76 -14.60 8.05 17.18
C LEU A 76 -14.53 9.57 17.36
N LEU A 77 -15.52 10.13 18.07
CA LEU A 77 -15.45 11.53 18.49
C LEU A 77 -14.50 11.62 19.69
N ASP A 78 -13.51 12.45 19.55
CA ASP A 78 -12.59 12.77 20.65
C ASP A 78 -13.14 13.94 21.46
N PHE A 79 -13.76 13.64 22.58
CA PHE A 79 -14.37 14.64 23.46
C PHE A 79 -13.33 15.45 24.24
N SER A 80 -12.08 14.98 24.35
CA SER A 80 -11.01 15.71 25.01
C SER A 80 -10.70 17.06 24.33
N LEU A 81 -10.96 17.13 23.02
CA LEU A 81 -10.81 18.36 22.26
C LEU A 81 -11.78 19.46 22.67
N MET A 82 -12.90 19.13 23.33
CA MET A 82 -13.88 20.11 23.83
C MET A 82 -13.44 20.72 25.15
N ASP A 83 -12.66 20.05 25.97
CA ASP A 83 -12.29 20.47 27.30
C ASP A 83 -11.14 21.50 27.31
N GLY A 84 -10.64 21.88 26.14
CA GLY A 84 -9.60 22.92 25.97
C GLY A 84 -8.24 22.56 26.59
N GLU A 85 -8.11 21.38 27.15
CA GLU A 85 -6.82 20.81 27.47
C GLU A 85 -6.12 20.58 26.14
N ASN A 86 -5.08 21.35 25.86
CA ASN A 86 -4.23 21.21 24.71
C ASN A 86 -4.01 19.73 24.50
N GLY A 87 -4.47 19.19 23.37
CA GLY A 87 -4.49 17.78 23.06
C GLY A 87 -3.27 17.11 23.64
N GLY A 88 -3.44 16.69 24.88
CA GLY A 88 -2.41 16.02 25.63
C GLY A 88 -2.12 14.80 24.81
N ASP A 89 -0.88 14.62 24.53
CA ASP A 89 -0.30 13.38 24.08
C ASP A 89 -1.38 12.44 23.50
N ALA A 90 -1.83 12.71 22.25
CA ALA A 90 -2.23 11.60 21.42
C ALA A 90 -1.09 10.64 21.68
N GLU A 91 -1.35 9.60 22.50
CA GLU A 91 -0.33 8.63 22.85
C GLU A 91 0.39 8.39 21.54
N ARG A 92 1.54 9.05 21.36
CA ARG A 92 2.49 8.62 20.40
C ARG A 92 2.64 7.20 20.84
N TYR A 93 2.03 6.29 20.07
CA TYR A 93 2.39 4.91 20.20
C TYR A 93 3.89 4.95 19.96
N GLU A 94 4.63 5.07 21.08
CA GLU A 94 6.06 4.89 21.07
C GLU A 94 6.19 3.58 20.34
N GLU A 95 6.75 3.64 19.14
CA GLU A 95 7.17 2.45 18.44
C GLU A 95 7.97 1.73 19.48
N THR A 96 7.39 0.69 20.04
CA THR A 96 8.04 -0.11 21.07
C THR A 96 9.30 -0.61 20.37
N GLU A 97 10.44 -0.05 20.72
CA GLU A 97 11.77 -0.35 20.15
C GLU A 97 12.15 -1.84 20.30
N SER A 98 11.25 -2.69 20.70
CA SER A 98 11.44 -4.11 20.96
C SER A 98 10.52 -5.05 20.19
N ALA A 99 9.88 -4.62 19.11
CA ALA A 99 9.39 -5.60 18.16
C ALA A 99 10.64 -6.17 17.45
N GLU A 100 11.05 -7.38 17.81
CA GLU A 100 11.96 -8.18 17.00
C GLU A 100 11.52 -7.99 15.54
N ASP A 101 12.45 -7.73 14.63
CA ASP A 101 12.17 -7.51 13.21
C ASP A 101 11.46 -8.74 12.64
N ILE A 102 10.12 -8.70 12.70
CA ILE A 102 9.29 -9.83 12.26
C ILE A 102 9.20 -9.72 10.75
N VAL A 103 9.89 -10.61 10.06
CA VAL A 103 9.77 -10.82 8.63
C VAL A 103 9.05 -12.13 8.39
N CYS A 104 7.95 -12.09 7.67
CA CYS A 104 7.15 -13.28 7.33
C CYS A 104 6.93 -13.34 5.82
N GLY A 105 7.01 -14.55 5.26
CA GLY A 105 6.59 -14.81 3.87
C GLY A 105 5.13 -14.40 3.64
N ARG A 106 4.78 -14.10 2.39
CA ARG A 106 3.41 -13.74 2.02
C ARG A 106 2.52 -14.98 2.02
N VAL A 107 1.26 -14.82 2.43
CA VAL A 107 0.25 -15.89 2.38
C VAL A 107 0.00 -16.32 0.92
N SER A 108 0.01 -15.38 0.00
CA SER A 108 -0.17 -15.65 -1.43
C SER A 108 0.95 -16.50 -2.05
N ASP A 109 2.16 -16.46 -1.50
CA ASP A 109 3.26 -17.30 -1.99
C ASP A 109 2.99 -18.78 -1.70
N LEU A 110 2.44 -19.08 -0.52
CA LEU A 110 2.00 -20.44 -0.19
C LEU A 110 0.91 -20.95 -1.15
N LEU A 111 -0.05 -20.08 -1.49
CA LEU A 111 -1.12 -20.44 -2.43
C LEU A 111 -0.58 -20.63 -3.86
N ARG A 112 0.48 -19.93 -4.23
CA ARG A 112 1.17 -20.13 -5.52
C ARG A 112 1.94 -21.45 -5.54
N GLU A 113 2.60 -21.79 -4.44
CA GLU A 113 3.31 -23.07 -4.31
C GLU A 113 2.36 -24.27 -4.38
N GLU A 114 1.14 -24.12 -3.84
CA GLU A 114 0.09 -25.13 -3.92
C GLU A 114 -0.65 -25.17 -5.28
N GLY A 115 -0.36 -24.23 -6.18
CA GLY A 115 -1.01 -24.15 -7.50
C GLY A 115 -2.43 -23.57 -7.48
N ILE A 116 -2.93 -23.16 -6.32
CA ILE A 116 -4.28 -22.58 -6.15
C ILE A 116 -4.34 -21.16 -6.72
N LEU A 117 -3.25 -20.39 -6.56
CA LEU A 117 -3.13 -19.04 -7.07
C LEU A 117 -2.21 -19.01 -8.30
N LYS A 118 -2.71 -18.46 -9.41
CA LYS A 118 -1.88 -18.29 -10.62
C LYS A 118 -0.66 -17.44 -10.32
N THR A 119 0.51 -17.93 -10.70
CA THR A 119 1.75 -17.15 -10.66
C THR A 119 1.74 -16.15 -11.82
N ALA A 120 2.02 -14.90 -11.53
CA ALA A 120 2.21 -13.90 -12.57
C ALA A 120 3.51 -14.18 -13.33
N GLU A 121 3.50 -13.98 -14.65
CA GLU A 121 4.72 -14.01 -15.43
C GLU A 121 5.67 -12.89 -14.96
N GLU A 122 6.96 -13.21 -14.89
CA GLU A 122 7.97 -12.19 -14.58
C GLU A 122 8.03 -11.18 -15.71
N ASP A 123 7.80 -9.91 -15.36
CA ASP A 123 7.89 -8.79 -16.29
C ASP A 123 9.11 -7.92 -15.90
N ASN A 124 10.19 -8.09 -16.65
CA ASN A 124 11.43 -7.33 -16.44
C ASN A 124 11.43 -5.98 -17.18
N THR A 125 10.30 -5.53 -17.72
CA THR A 125 10.22 -4.22 -18.35
C THR A 125 10.35 -3.11 -17.30
N PRO A 126 11.08 -2.03 -17.61
CA PRO A 126 11.16 -0.88 -16.71
C PRO A 126 9.75 -0.35 -16.38
N PRO A 127 9.47 -0.03 -15.11
CA PRO A 127 8.16 0.49 -14.74
C PRO A 127 7.88 1.83 -15.44
N PHE A 128 6.64 1.99 -15.88
CA PHE A 128 6.20 3.22 -16.51
C PHE A 128 6.06 4.34 -15.47
N ASP A 129 6.77 5.46 -15.68
CA ASP A 129 6.65 6.65 -14.82
C ASP A 129 5.59 7.62 -15.39
N VAL A 130 4.41 7.65 -14.77
CA VAL A 130 3.30 8.55 -15.18
C VAL A 130 3.59 10.04 -14.94
N THR A 131 4.67 10.36 -14.25
CA THR A 131 5.07 11.75 -14.00
C THR A 131 5.98 12.32 -15.08
N CYS A 132 6.62 11.46 -15.85
CA CYS A 132 7.56 11.83 -16.89
C CYS A 132 7.05 11.51 -18.30
N ASN A 133 6.14 10.52 -18.41
CA ASN A 133 5.68 10.01 -19.69
C ASN A 133 4.19 10.26 -19.90
N LEU A 134 3.81 10.53 -21.14
CA LEU A 134 2.39 10.66 -21.51
C LEU A 134 1.70 9.29 -21.43
N LEU A 135 0.66 9.21 -20.62
CA LEU A 135 -0.12 7.99 -20.48
C LEU A 135 -0.94 7.71 -21.75
N THR A 136 -0.78 6.52 -22.30
CA THR A 136 -1.55 6.02 -23.44
C THR A 136 -2.35 4.79 -23.03
N PHE A 137 -3.45 4.51 -23.73
CA PHE A 137 -4.31 3.35 -23.46
C PHE A 137 -4.22 2.33 -24.59
N PRO A 138 -4.20 1.02 -24.25
CA PRO A 138 -4.28 0.44 -22.90
C PRO A 138 -3.03 0.72 -22.06
N ALA A 139 -3.23 1.16 -20.81
CA ALA A 139 -2.13 1.49 -19.93
C ALA A 139 -1.47 0.21 -19.37
N PRO A 140 -0.13 0.14 -19.31
CA PRO A 140 0.56 -0.98 -18.70
C PRO A 140 0.23 -1.10 -17.20
N ARG A 141 0.44 -2.29 -16.63
CA ARG A 141 0.10 -2.57 -15.23
C ARG A 141 0.79 -1.63 -14.26
N SER A 142 2.08 -1.35 -14.46
CA SER A 142 2.86 -0.40 -13.64
C SER A 142 2.27 1.01 -13.64
N ALA A 143 1.85 1.51 -14.81
CA ALA A 143 1.21 2.82 -14.92
C ALA A 143 -0.14 2.88 -14.18
N ARG A 144 -0.94 1.79 -14.27
CA ARG A 144 -2.21 1.70 -13.53
C ARG A 144 -1.98 1.72 -12.02
N LEU A 145 -1.02 0.94 -11.53
CA LEU A 145 -0.68 0.87 -10.12
C LEU A 145 -0.20 2.23 -9.61
N GLU A 146 0.71 2.90 -10.35
CA GLU A 146 1.19 4.23 -9.98
C GLU A 146 0.07 5.27 -10.00
N THR A 147 -0.82 5.23 -10.98
CA THR A 147 -1.98 6.13 -11.07
C THR A 147 -2.88 5.96 -9.85
N PHE A 148 -3.20 4.74 -9.46
CA PHE A 148 -4.02 4.47 -8.28
C PHE A 148 -3.32 4.87 -6.98
N ALA A 149 -2.03 4.58 -6.85
CA ALA A 149 -1.26 5.01 -5.69
C ALA A 149 -1.24 6.54 -5.50
N ARG A 150 -1.35 7.30 -6.59
CA ARG A 150 -1.42 8.78 -6.58
C ARG A 150 -2.82 9.33 -6.46
N SER A 151 -3.85 8.53 -6.72
CA SER A 151 -5.26 8.97 -6.69
C SER A 151 -5.72 9.32 -5.30
N ASP A 152 -6.80 10.09 -5.22
CA ASP A 152 -7.52 10.35 -3.98
C ASP A 152 -8.13 9.07 -3.40
N ALA A 153 -8.04 8.90 -2.10
CA ALA A 153 -8.52 7.70 -1.42
C ALA A 153 -10.04 7.54 -1.49
N GLY A 154 -10.78 8.64 -1.35
CA GLY A 154 -12.24 8.63 -1.43
C GLY A 154 -12.74 8.30 -2.82
N PHE A 155 -12.08 8.85 -3.85
CA PHE A 155 -12.36 8.51 -5.24
C PHE A 155 -12.15 7.03 -5.52
N LEU A 156 -11.01 6.47 -5.13
CA LEU A 156 -10.72 5.05 -5.32
C LEU A 156 -11.72 4.16 -4.59
N GLY A 157 -12.06 4.49 -3.34
CA GLY A 157 -13.08 3.77 -2.58
C GLY A 157 -14.44 3.80 -3.28
N GLY A 158 -14.82 4.95 -3.87
CA GLY A 158 -16.03 5.08 -4.66
C GLY A 158 -16.03 4.23 -5.93
N VAL A 159 -14.91 4.19 -6.65
CA VAL A 159 -14.75 3.35 -7.86
C VAL A 159 -14.82 1.88 -7.49
N ALA A 160 -14.07 1.44 -6.46
CA ALA A 160 -14.08 0.05 -5.99
C ALA A 160 -15.48 -0.40 -5.58
N TYR A 161 -16.19 0.43 -4.79
CA TYR A 161 -17.56 0.14 -4.39
C TYR A 161 -18.52 0.04 -5.58
N SER A 162 -18.41 0.95 -6.54
CA SER A 162 -19.24 0.96 -7.75
C SER A 162 -18.97 -0.28 -8.61
N SER A 163 -17.72 -0.68 -8.75
CA SER A 163 -17.32 -1.88 -9.49
C SER A 163 -17.92 -3.14 -8.85
N MET A 164 -17.76 -3.30 -7.54
CA MET A 164 -18.32 -4.45 -6.82
C MET A 164 -19.85 -4.52 -6.92
N ARG A 165 -20.53 -3.37 -6.83
CA ARG A 165 -21.98 -3.32 -6.87
C ARG A 165 -22.55 -3.53 -8.28
N GLY A 166 -21.86 -3.05 -9.30
CA GLY A 166 -22.32 -3.10 -10.69
C GLY A 166 -22.19 -4.49 -11.33
N TYR A 167 -21.17 -5.23 -10.95
CA TYR A 167 -20.88 -6.56 -11.51
C TYR A 167 -21.24 -7.75 -10.60
N GLY A 168 -21.71 -7.50 -9.46
CA GLY A 168 -22.70 -8.16 -8.59
C GLY A 168 -22.42 -9.53 -8.01
N ALA A 169 -21.43 -10.28 -8.37
CA ALA A 169 -21.43 -11.69 -7.94
C ALA A 169 -20.28 -12.09 -7.02
N VAL A 170 -19.11 -11.52 -7.14
CA VAL A 170 -17.94 -11.99 -6.40
C VAL A 170 -17.23 -10.83 -5.72
N HIS A 171 -17.22 -10.85 -4.38
CA HIS A 171 -16.45 -9.91 -3.60
C HIS A 171 -15.01 -10.40 -3.46
N PRO A 172 -14.02 -9.58 -3.81
CA PRO A 172 -12.64 -9.86 -3.46
C PRO A 172 -12.50 -10.02 -1.95
N THR A 173 -11.69 -10.96 -1.52
CA THR A 173 -11.38 -11.16 -0.11
C THR A 173 -9.91 -10.85 0.12
N VAL A 174 -9.61 -10.03 1.13
CA VAL A 174 -8.23 -9.70 1.47
C VAL A 174 -7.52 -10.96 1.96
N SER A 175 -6.61 -11.46 1.15
CA SER A 175 -5.72 -12.56 1.50
C SER A 175 -4.76 -12.12 2.59
N GLU A 176 -4.13 -10.97 2.37
CA GLU A 176 -3.20 -10.41 3.31
C GLU A 176 -3.11 -8.89 3.14
N LEU A 177 -3.12 -8.19 4.26
CA LEU A 177 -2.76 -6.79 4.37
C LEU A 177 -1.51 -6.70 5.25
N ARG A 178 -0.50 -5.99 4.76
CA ARG A 178 0.78 -5.79 5.44
C ARG A 178 1.11 -4.31 5.46
N SER A 179 1.45 -3.80 6.63
CA SER A 179 2.01 -2.45 6.79
C SER A 179 3.33 -2.54 7.53
N GLY A 180 4.33 -1.86 7.03
CA GLY A 180 5.66 -1.91 7.63
C GLY A 180 6.66 -1.08 6.86
N TYR A 181 7.89 -1.13 7.32
CA TYR A 181 9.01 -0.44 6.73
C TYR A 181 9.75 -1.33 5.74
N VAL A 182 10.11 -0.76 4.61
CA VAL A 182 10.98 -1.37 3.61
C VAL A 182 12.18 -0.48 3.38
N GLU A 183 13.35 -1.10 3.32
CA GLU A 183 14.61 -0.42 3.06
C GLU A 183 14.68 0.06 1.60
N VAL A 184 15.18 1.26 1.40
CA VAL A 184 15.35 1.86 0.09
C VAL A 184 16.82 2.07 -0.20
N CYS A 185 17.31 1.41 -1.23
CA CYS A 185 18.68 1.52 -1.68
C CYS A 185 18.76 2.15 -3.07
N ILE A 186 19.83 2.83 -3.36
CA ILE A 186 20.15 3.43 -4.66
C ILE A 186 21.47 2.84 -5.19
N PRO A 187 21.65 2.78 -6.51
CA PRO A 187 22.93 2.37 -7.08
C PRO A 187 24.07 3.29 -6.62
N TYR A 188 25.20 2.71 -6.28
CA TYR A 188 26.38 3.49 -5.94
C TYR A 188 27.01 4.11 -7.19
N ALA A 189 27.27 5.40 -7.14
CA ALA A 189 27.70 6.16 -8.34
C ALA A 189 29.09 5.78 -8.90
N PHE A 190 29.91 5.08 -8.10
CA PHE A 190 31.30 4.73 -8.48
C PHE A 190 31.47 3.22 -8.73
N ASP A 191 30.49 2.41 -8.36
CA ASP A 191 30.50 0.97 -8.60
C ASP A 191 29.05 0.49 -8.81
N GLU A 192 28.72 0.02 -10.01
CA GLU A 192 27.37 -0.41 -10.37
C GLU A 192 26.95 -1.73 -9.67
N GLU A 193 27.91 -2.48 -9.09
CA GLU A 193 27.63 -3.71 -8.33
C GLU A 193 27.33 -3.41 -6.86
N GLU A 194 27.61 -2.19 -6.39
CA GLU A 194 27.37 -1.78 -5.01
C GLU A 194 26.10 -0.90 -4.92
N GLU A 195 25.45 -0.96 -3.76
CA GLU A 195 24.29 -0.12 -3.46
C GLU A 195 24.46 0.59 -2.11
N ILE A 196 23.80 1.73 -2.00
CA ILE A 196 23.75 2.51 -0.75
C ILE A 196 22.31 2.54 -0.27
N CYS A 197 22.07 2.03 0.92
CA CYS A 197 20.77 2.14 1.56
C CYS A 197 20.64 3.51 2.21
N ILE A 198 19.60 4.25 1.81
CA ILE A 198 19.38 5.65 2.17
C ILE A 198 18.33 5.83 3.27
N GLY A 199 17.70 4.74 3.69
CA GLY A 199 16.71 4.72 4.77
C GLY A 199 15.50 3.86 4.45
N ASP A 200 14.55 3.89 5.36
CA ASP A 200 13.33 3.11 5.29
C ASP A 200 12.14 3.98 4.87
N ILE A 201 11.20 3.38 4.17
CA ILE A 201 9.89 3.99 3.90
C ILE A 201 8.77 3.12 4.41
N LEU A 202 7.74 3.77 4.96
CA LEU A 202 6.53 3.11 5.39
C LEU A 202 5.63 2.84 4.17
N VAL A 203 5.23 1.58 4.01
CA VAL A 203 4.31 1.17 2.95
C VAL A 203 3.18 0.30 3.50
N THR A 204 2.07 0.29 2.79
CA THR A 204 0.97 -0.65 3.02
C THR A 204 0.69 -1.40 1.73
N GLU A 205 0.73 -2.71 1.82
CA GLU A 205 0.53 -3.66 0.73
C GLU A 205 -0.72 -4.50 1.01
N VAL A 206 -1.53 -4.73 0.00
CA VAL A 206 -2.71 -5.60 0.08
C VAL A 206 -2.72 -6.54 -1.10
N GLU A 207 -2.93 -7.81 -0.84
CA GLU A 207 -3.32 -8.80 -1.83
C GLU A 207 -4.75 -9.27 -1.55
N ALA A 208 -5.58 -9.28 -2.60
CA ALA A 208 -6.96 -9.76 -2.52
C ALA A 208 -7.13 -10.96 -3.44
N LEU A 209 -7.94 -11.93 -3.03
CA LEU A 209 -8.26 -13.12 -3.79
C LEU A 209 -9.62 -12.98 -4.47
N VAL A 210 -9.69 -13.38 -5.71
CA VAL A 210 -10.91 -13.42 -6.51
C VAL A 210 -10.96 -14.78 -7.21
N PRO A 211 -12.12 -15.48 -7.27
CA PRO A 211 -12.25 -16.65 -8.11
C PRO A 211 -11.89 -16.32 -9.56
N SER A 212 -11.11 -17.18 -10.19
CA SER A 212 -10.71 -16.96 -11.58
C SER A 212 -11.93 -17.12 -12.52
N SER A 213 -12.11 -16.15 -13.43
CA SER A 213 -13.17 -16.19 -14.43
C SER A 213 -12.81 -17.06 -15.66
N GLU A 214 -11.61 -17.58 -15.72
CA GLU A 214 -11.11 -18.38 -16.84
C GLU A 214 -11.30 -19.89 -16.63
N GLN A 215 -12.27 -20.31 -15.84
CA GLN A 215 -12.60 -21.73 -15.68
C GLN A 215 -13.32 -22.20 -16.94
N THR A 216 -12.72 -23.10 -17.69
CA THR A 216 -13.39 -23.86 -18.74
C THR A 216 -14.27 -24.94 -18.12
N GLU A 217 -15.36 -25.32 -18.80
CA GLU A 217 -16.33 -26.31 -18.29
C GLU A 217 -15.70 -27.67 -17.98
N GLU A 218 -14.48 -27.93 -18.41
CA GLU A 218 -13.73 -29.19 -18.19
C GLU A 218 -12.87 -29.18 -16.91
N GLU A 219 -12.66 -27.98 -16.27
CA GLU A 219 -11.77 -27.81 -15.11
C GLU A 219 -12.55 -27.52 -13.81
N PHE A 220 -13.80 -27.94 -13.71
CA PHE A 220 -14.64 -27.70 -12.53
C PHE A 220 -14.13 -28.34 -11.21
N ASP A 221 -13.17 -29.23 -11.30
CA ASP A 221 -12.63 -29.95 -10.11
C ASP A 221 -11.51 -29.20 -9.39
N GLU A 222 -10.91 -28.13 -9.98
CA GLU A 222 -9.87 -27.33 -9.34
C GLU A 222 -10.26 -25.85 -9.27
N ILE A 223 -10.43 -25.37 -8.04
CA ILE A 223 -10.68 -23.94 -7.79
C ILE A 223 -9.36 -23.17 -7.99
N THR A 224 -9.27 -22.41 -9.07
CA THR A 224 -8.15 -21.48 -9.29
C THR A 224 -8.54 -20.06 -8.87
N LEU A 225 -7.61 -19.37 -8.23
CA LEU A 225 -7.79 -18.00 -7.77
C LEU A 225 -6.91 -17.04 -8.57
N SER A 226 -7.42 -15.83 -8.76
CA SER A 226 -6.65 -14.69 -9.25
C SER A 226 -6.39 -13.73 -8.10
N SER A 227 -5.30 -12.97 -8.16
CA SER A 227 -5.01 -11.95 -7.15
C SER A 227 -5.18 -10.54 -7.69
N GLY A 228 -5.79 -9.68 -6.86
CA GLY A 228 -5.68 -8.24 -6.96
C GLY A 228 -4.53 -7.73 -6.08
N TYR A 229 -3.93 -6.58 -6.44
CA TYR A 229 -2.79 -6.04 -5.74
C TYR A 229 -2.91 -4.53 -5.54
N GLY A 230 -2.67 -4.06 -4.33
CA GLY A 230 -2.60 -2.65 -3.99
C GLY A 230 -1.36 -2.34 -3.15
N LEU A 231 -0.68 -1.24 -3.49
CA LEU A 231 0.47 -0.73 -2.74
C LEU A 231 0.38 0.78 -2.63
N ILE A 232 0.54 1.27 -1.42
CA ILE A 232 0.60 2.71 -1.13
C ILE A 232 1.77 3.03 -0.21
N PHE A 233 2.19 4.29 -0.23
CA PHE A 233 3.08 4.83 0.79
C PHE A 233 2.26 5.31 1.99
N GLY A 234 2.71 4.98 3.21
CA GLY A 234 2.00 5.28 4.44
C GLY A 234 1.00 4.21 4.87
N ARG A 235 0.09 4.56 5.77
CA ARG A 235 -0.80 3.64 6.50
C ARG A 235 -2.27 3.67 6.06
N ASN A 236 -2.60 4.10 4.86
CA ASN A 236 -4.01 4.15 4.43
C ASN A 236 -4.48 2.77 3.93
N GLU A 237 -4.89 1.90 4.85
CA GLU A 237 -5.33 0.54 4.57
C GLU A 237 -6.54 0.53 3.62
N ASN A 238 -7.54 1.39 3.85
CA ASN A 238 -8.73 1.47 3.01
C ASN A 238 -8.39 1.78 1.55
N LYS A 239 -7.41 2.65 1.33
CA LYS A 239 -6.93 2.97 -0.02
C LYS A 239 -6.23 1.78 -0.67
N ALA A 240 -5.37 1.07 0.07
CA ALA A 240 -4.66 -0.10 -0.42
C ALA A 240 -5.63 -1.24 -0.76
N ILE A 241 -6.67 -1.46 0.07
CA ILE A 241 -7.75 -2.41 -0.19
C ILE A 241 -8.54 -2.02 -1.45
N ALA A 242 -8.87 -0.73 -1.60
CA ALA A 242 -9.61 -0.27 -2.77
C ALA A 242 -8.81 -0.38 -4.09
N MET A 243 -7.47 -0.43 -4.01
CA MET A 243 -6.60 -0.66 -5.16
C MET A 243 -6.54 -2.13 -5.58
N SER A 244 -6.63 -3.04 -4.63
CA SER A 244 -6.51 -4.48 -4.85
C SER A 244 -7.78 -5.09 -5.43
#